data_6123fe259726131b0ef0ce358cffc81a
#
_entry.id   6123fe259726131b0ef0ce358cffc81a
#
_cell.length_a   1.000
_cell.length_b   1.000
_cell.length_c   1.000
_cell.angle_alpha   90.00
_cell.angle_beta   90.00
_cell.angle_gamma   90.00
#
_symmetry.space_group_name_H-M   'P 1'
#
loop_
_entity.id
_entity.type
_entity.pdbx_description
1 polymer ?
#
loop_
_entity_poly.entity_id
_entity_poly.type
_entity_poly.pdbx_seq_one_letter_code
_entity_poly.pdbx_strand_id
1 'polypeptide(L)'
;AEAYAAVPRIGRRTRLGPKQRESAWAVFAFVRERLSTRGVVTTADIYGRLTRWVEDGGQLPFTHVVVDEAQDLSVAQARFLAAVGRAGTADALFFTGDLGQRIFHLPFSWAKLGLDVRGRAQVLKVCYRTSHQIRRAADRLLAGEIADQDGIEESRRGTVSVFDGPDPVVELFDDASLETVGVGKW
;
A
#
# COMPACT_ATOMS: atom_id res chain seq x y z
N ALA A 1 -0.73 26.99 -5.47
CA ALA A 1 -0.12 27.18 -4.13
C ALA A 1 -1.18 27.16 -3.04
N GLU A 2 -2.20 27.99 -3.11
CA GLU A 2 -3.27 28.08 -2.08
C GLU A 2 -3.96 26.74 -1.82
N ALA A 3 -4.39 26.04 -2.88
CA ALA A 3 -4.99 24.73 -2.74
C ALA A 3 -4.06 23.72 -2.02
N TYR A 4 -2.76 23.76 -2.28
CA TYR A 4 -1.80 22.87 -1.61
C TYR A 4 -1.62 23.23 -0.12
N ALA A 5 -1.74 24.50 0.23
CA ALA A 5 -1.64 24.95 1.63
C ALA A 5 -2.74 24.31 2.51
N ALA A 6 -3.93 24.09 1.95
CA ALA A 6 -5.08 23.49 2.64
C ALA A 6 -5.17 21.97 2.53
N VAL A 7 -4.37 21.31 1.66
CA VAL A 7 -4.48 19.86 1.44
C VAL A 7 -4.11 19.06 2.71
N PRO A 8 -4.99 18.15 3.18
CA PRO A 8 -4.65 17.20 4.23
C PRO A 8 -3.50 16.28 3.80
N ARG A 9 -2.53 16.08 4.69
CA ARG A 9 -1.41 15.17 4.43
C ARG A 9 -1.74 13.76 4.92
N ILE A 10 -2.51 13.04 4.11
CA ILE A 10 -2.92 11.67 4.41
C ILE A 10 -1.68 10.77 4.53
N GLY A 11 -1.62 9.94 5.57
CA GLY A 11 -0.52 9.01 5.82
C GLY A 11 0.76 9.65 6.37
N ARG A 12 0.79 10.95 6.65
CA ARG A 12 1.97 11.64 7.16
C ARG A 12 1.78 12.08 8.61
N ARG A 13 2.69 11.69 9.50
CA ARG A 13 2.68 12.09 10.92
C ARG A 13 3.24 13.50 11.13
N THR A 14 4.25 13.91 10.34
CA THR A 14 4.89 15.22 10.46
C THR A 14 4.04 16.31 9.85
N ARG A 15 3.71 17.33 10.61
CA ARG A 15 3.06 18.54 10.10
C ARG A 15 4.08 19.42 9.39
N LEU A 16 3.70 19.98 8.25
CA LEU A 16 4.48 21.02 7.57
C LEU A 16 3.87 22.37 7.90
N GLY A 17 4.70 23.30 8.38
CA GLY A 17 4.35 24.70 8.53
C GLY A 17 4.16 25.40 7.17
N PRO A 18 3.57 26.63 7.17
CA PRO A 18 3.28 27.35 5.92
C PRO A 18 4.49 27.53 5.01
N LYS A 19 5.62 27.98 5.55
CA LYS A 19 6.88 28.16 4.79
C LYS A 19 7.39 26.84 4.19
N GLN A 20 7.31 25.74 4.94
CA GLN A 20 7.73 24.43 4.44
C GLN A 20 6.81 23.93 3.31
N ARG A 21 5.50 24.22 3.39
CA ARG A 21 4.55 23.92 2.31
C ARG A 21 4.84 24.74 1.07
N GLU A 22 5.16 25.99 1.22
CA GLU A 22 5.54 26.88 0.12
C GLU A 22 6.80 26.37 -0.60
N SER A 23 7.86 26.04 0.16
CA SER A 23 9.08 25.46 -0.40
C SER A 23 8.82 24.14 -1.11
N ALA A 24 8.02 23.25 -0.51
CA ALA A 24 7.64 21.99 -1.14
C ALA A 24 6.82 22.21 -2.42
N TRP A 25 5.93 23.21 -2.41
CA TRP A 25 5.14 23.56 -3.60
C TRP A 25 6.02 24.08 -4.73
N ALA A 26 7.03 24.88 -4.45
CA ALA A 26 7.96 25.37 -5.47
C ALA A 26 8.67 24.22 -6.20
N VAL A 27 9.09 23.19 -5.45
CA VAL A 27 9.67 21.97 -6.04
C VAL A 27 8.64 21.22 -6.90
N PHE A 28 7.42 21.03 -6.40
CA PHE A 28 6.36 20.35 -7.17
C PHE A 28 5.99 21.14 -8.43
N ALA A 29 5.90 22.47 -8.35
CA ALA A 29 5.59 23.30 -9.51
C ALA A 29 6.68 23.17 -10.58
N PHE A 30 7.96 23.23 -10.19
CA PHE A 30 9.09 23.03 -11.09
C PHE A 30 9.05 21.65 -11.77
N VAL A 31 8.84 20.58 -11.00
CA VAL A 31 8.76 19.21 -11.55
C VAL A 31 7.58 19.10 -12.53
N ARG A 32 6.41 19.62 -12.17
CA ARG A 32 5.22 19.60 -13.06
C ARG A 32 5.44 20.33 -14.36
N GLU A 33 6.09 21.49 -14.31
CA GLU A 33 6.45 22.25 -15.52
C GLU A 33 7.38 21.44 -16.42
N ARG A 34 8.42 20.83 -15.85
CA ARG A 34 9.35 19.96 -16.59
C ARG A 34 8.67 18.74 -17.21
N LEU A 35 7.77 18.10 -16.49
CA LEU A 35 6.98 16.97 -17.02
C LEU A 35 6.08 17.42 -18.16
N SER A 36 5.38 18.56 -17.98
CA SER A 36 4.51 19.15 -19.01
C SER A 36 5.28 19.48 -20.28
N THR A 37 6.44 20.14 -20.17
CA THR A 37 7.31 20.49 -21.31
C THR A 37 7.80 19.25 -22.07
N ARG A 38 7.94 18.12 -21.40
CA ARG A 38 8.34 16.84 -22.01
C ARG A 38 7.17 15.99 -22.50
N GLY A 39 5.94 16.44 -22.35
CA GLY A 39 4.74 15.67 -22.69
C GLY A 39 4.57 14.40 -21.83
N VAL A 40 5.13 14.36 -20.61
CA VAL A 40 5.11 13.21 -19.71
C VAL A 40 4.17 13.48 -18.53
N VAL A 41 3.47 12.46 -18.09
CA VAL A 41 2.60 12.49 -16.91
C VAL A 41 3.06 11.46 -15.87
N THR A 42 2.80 11.72 -14.59
CA THR A 42 3.05 10.75 -13.54
C THR A 42 1.91 9.73 -13.45
N THR A 43 2.17 8.57 -12.86
CA THR A 43 1.13 7.59 -12.53
C THR A 43 0.03 8.21 -11.66
N ALA A 44 0.38 9.09 -10.72
CA ALA A 44 -0.60 9.79 -9.89
C ALA A 44 -1.50 10.74 -10.71
N ASP A 45 -0.96 11.40 -11.76
CA ASP A 45 -1.77 12.23 -12.67
C ASP A 45 -2.75 11.38 -13.48
N ILE A 46 -2.32 10.20 -13.93
CA ILE A 46 -3.18 9.25 -14.65
C ILE A 46 -4.36 8.86 -13.75
N TYR A 47 -4.10 8.36 -12.54
CA TYR A 47 -5.16 7.99 -11.61
C TYR A 47 -6.04 9.18 -11.20
N GLY A 48 -5.48 10.38 -11.07
CA GLY A 48 -6.25 11.59 -10.82
C GLY A 48 -7.19 11.97 -11.97
N ARG A 49 -6.80 11.72 -13.22
CA ARG A 49 -7.66 11.91 -14.39
C ARG A 49 -8.74 10.85 -14.47
N LEU A 50 -8.39 9.59 -14.24
CA LEU A 50 -9.34 8.48 -14.21
C LEU A 50 -10.38 8.65 -13.10
N THR A 51 -9.96 9.10 -11.91
CA THR A 51 -10.87 9.40 -10.80
C THR A 51 -11.93 10.42 -11.21
N ARG A 52 -11.50 11.53 -11.78
CA ARG A 52 -12.44 12.57 -12.26
C ARG A 52 -13.34 12.06 -13.37
N TRP A 53 -12.80 11.32 -14.33
CA TRP A 53 -13.60 10.75 -15.41
C TRP A 53 -14.71 9.84 -14.88
N VAL A 54 -14.44 9.00 -13.88
CA VAL A 54 -15.46 8.17 -13.22
C VAL A 54 -16.48 9.04 -12.47
N GLU A 55 -16.01 10.05 -11.72
CA GLU A 55 -16.87 10.97 -10.97
C GLU A 55 -17.78 11.82 -11.88
N ASP A 56 -17.33 12.11 -13.10
CA ASP A 56 -18.09 12.82 -14.13
C ASP A 56 -19.05 11.90 -14.93
N GLY A 57 -19.22 10.66 -14.50
CA GLY A 57 -20.17 9.69 -15.10
C GLY A 57 -19.58 8.84 -16.22
N GLY A 58 -18.25 8.71 -16.30
CA GLY A 58 -17.58 7.80 -17.23
C GLY A 58 -18.00 6.35 -17.01
N GLN A 59 -18.32 5.65 -18.09
CA GLN A 59 -18.78 4.25 -18.01
C GLN A 59 -17.60 3.31 -17.86
N LEU A 60 -17.61 2.53 -16.77
CA LEU A 60 -16.62 1.50 -16.53
C LEU A 60 -16.90 0.26 -17.39
N PRO A 61 -15.88 -0.35 -18.03
CA PRO A 61 -16.06 -1.57 -18.83
C PRO A 61 -16.17 -2.86 -18.00
N PHE A 62 -16.26 -2.74 -16.68
CA PHE A 62 -16.32 -3.84 -15.72
C PHE A 62 -17.29 -3.48 -14.59
N THR A 63 -17.82 -4.50 -13.91
CA THR A 63 -18.76 -4.36 -12.79
C THR A 63 -18.08 -4.56 -11.43
N HIS A 64 -17.01 -5.35 -11.39
CA HIS A 64 -16.29 -5.71 -10.17
C HIS A 64 -14.79 -5.55 -10.37
N VAL A 65 -14.08 -5.22 -9.31
CA VAL A 65 -12.61 -5.08 -9.28
C VAL A 65 -12.04 -5.90 -8.12
N VAL A 66 -11.10 -6.76 -8.43
CA VAL A 66 -10.28 -7.47 -7.44
C VAL A 66 -8.90 -6.85 -7.43
N VAL A 67 -8.43 -6.48 -6.27
CA VAL A 67 -7.12 -5.85 -6.06
C VAL A 67 -6.30 -6.75 -5.17
N ASP A 68 -5.24 -7.30 -5.72
CA ASP A 68 -4.22 -8.02 -4.94
C ASP A 68 -3.11 -7.08 -4.49
N GLU A 69 -2.39 -7.45 -3.43
CA GLU A 69 -1.32 -6.65 -2.82
C GLU A 69 -1.77 -5.22 -2.45
N ALA A 70 -2.98 -5.12 -1.91
CA ALA A 70 -3.61 -3.82 -1.64
C ALA A 70 -2.83 -2.94 -0.64
N GLN A 71 -1.90 -3.51 0.15
CA GLN A 71 -0.99 -2.75 1.01
C GLN A 71 -0.05 -1.84 0.22
N ASP A 72 0.22 -2.14 -1.06
CA ASP A 72 1.11 -1.37 -1.94
C ASP A 72 0.38 -0.29 -2.76
N LEU A 73 -0.91 -0.11 -2.53
CA LEU A 73 -1.66 0.97 -3.18
C LEU A 73 -1.17 2.34 -2.73
N SER A 74 -0.93 3.21 -3.70
CA SER A 74 -0.76 4.64 -3.46
C SER A 74 -2.10 5.32 -3.16
N VAL A 75 -2.05 6.50 -2.52
CA VAL A 75 -3.26 7.31 -2.25
C VAL A 75 -4.04 7.64 -3.54
N ALA A 76 -3.34 7.86 -4.67
CA ALA A 76 -3.98 8.16 -5.95
C ALA A 76 -4.76 6.94 -6.48
N GLN A 77 -4.19 5.75 -6.40
CA GLN A 77 -4.85 4.50 -6.77
C GLN A 77 -6.06 4.20 -5.87
N ALA A 78 -5.88 4.35 -4.56
CA ALA A 78 -6.98 4.12 -3.61
C ALA A 78 -8.15 5.09 -3.81
N ARG A 79 -7.88 6.36 -4.17
CA ARG A 79 -8.93 7.33 -4.54
C ARG A 79 -9.68 6.93 -5.81
N PHE A 80 -8.96 6.46 -6.82
CA PHE A 80 -9.58 5.95 -8.04
C PHE A 80 -10.50 4.77 -7.74
N LEU A 81 -10.03 3.79 -6.95
CA LEU A 81 -10.84 2.64 -6.53
C LEU A 81 -12.06 3.08 -5.71
N ALA A 82 -11.92 4.09 -4.85
CA ALA A 82 -13.06 4.66 -4.13
C ALA A 82 -14.10 5.27 -5.07
N ALA A 83 -13.67 5.97 -6.13
CA ALA A 83 -14.58 6.49 -7.15
C ALA A 83 -15.28 5.36 -7.91
N VAL A 84 -14.53 4.32 -8.28
CA VAL A 84 -15.09 3.10 -8.93
C VAL A 84 -16.12 2.43 -8.02
N GLY A 85 -15.83 2.26 -6.73
CA GLY A 85 -16.76 1.65 -5.78
C GLY A 85 -18.05 2.46 -5.59
N ARG A 86 -17.97 3.80 -5.65
CA ARG A 86 -19.17 4.67 -5.59
C ARG A 86 -20.00 4.63 -6.86
N ALA A 87 -19.36 4.51 -8.02
CA ALA A 87 -20.04 4.47 -9.33
C ALA A 87 -20.57 3.08 -9.66
N GLY A 88 -20.02 2.03 -9.06
CA GLY A 88 -20.38 0.64 -9.31
C GLY A 88 -21.56 0.14 -8.50
N THR A 89 -21.79 -1.17 -8.59
CA THR A 89 -22.78 -1.89 -7.78
C THR A 89 -22.29 -2.06 -6.34
N ALA A 90 -23.20 -2.41 -5.42
CA ALA A 90 -22.79 -2.83 -4.07
C ALA A 90 -21.78 -3.98 -4.16
N ASP A 91 -20.78 -3.93 -3.26
CA ASP A 91 -19.73 -4.96 -3.18
C ASP A 91 -18.84 -5.12 -4.43
N ALA A 92 -18.76 -4.07 -5.26
CA ALA A 92 -17.97 -4.06 -6.48
C ALA A 92 -16.45 -4.19 -6.27
N LEU A 93 -15.95 -3.98 -5.06
CA LEU A 93 -14.51 -4.00 -4.75
C LEU A 93 -14.16 -5.13 -3.79
N PHE A 94 -13.13 -5.89 -4.14
CA PHE A 94 -12.53 -6.90 -3.28
C PHE A 94 -11.02 -6.66 -3.18
N PHE A 95 -10.49 -6.62 -1.96
CA PHE A 95 -9.07 -6.38 -1.69
C PHE A 95 -8.44 -7.57 -1.01
N THR A 96 -7.25 -7.96 -1.47
CA THR A 96 -6.37 -8.87 -0.75
C THR A 96 -5.04 -8.17 -0.46
N GLY A 97 -4.36 -8.55 0.61
CA GLY A 97 -3.07 -7.96 0.96
C GLY A 97 -2.59 -8.41 2.33
N ASP A 98 -1.38 -8.02 2.67
CA ASP A 98 -0.71 -8.31 3.93
C ASP A 98 -0.16 -6.99 4.51
N LEU A 99 -0.76 -6.51 5.60
CA LEU A 99 -0.33 -5.26 6.24
C LEU A 99 1.12 -5.32 6.73
N GLY A 100 1.62 -6.51 7.08
CA GLY A 100 3.00 -6.73 7.51
C GLY A 100 4.02 -6.57 6.38
N GLN A 101 3.61 -6.65 5.12
CA GLN A 101 4.48 -6.49 3.96
C GLN A 101 4.45 -5.06 3.38
N ARG A 102 3.81 -4.10 4.04
CA ARG A 102 3.76 -2.71 3.61
C ARG A 102 5.12 -2.01 3.80
N ILE A 103 5.94 -2.01 2.76
CA ILE A 103 7.28 -1.40 2.77
C ILE A 103 7.41 -0.21 1.81
N PHE A 104 6.57 -0.11 0.76
CA PHE A 104 6.69 0.92 -0.28
C PHE A 104 5.91 2.20 0.00
N HIS A 105 4.77 2.08 0.70
CA HIS A 105 3.89 3.22 0.94
C HIS A 105 3.60 3.43 2.42
N LEU A 106 3.45 4.70 2.80
CA LEU A 106 3.02 5.03 4.14
C LEU A 106 1.56 4.61 4.34
N PRO A 107 1.21 4.11 5.53
CA PRO A 107 -0.16 3.79 5.87
C PRO A 107 -1.10 4.98 5.67
N PHE A 108 -2.26 4.73 5.13
CA PHE A 108 -3.33 5.71 4.99
C PHE A 108 -4.65 5.11 5.49
N SER A 109 -5.60 5.98 5.85
CA SER A 109 -6.94 5.55 6.23
C SER A 109 -7.78 5.29 4.99
N TRP A 110 -8.32 4.09 4.86
CA TRP A 110 -9.27 3.70 3.81
C TRP A 110 -10.55 4.52 3.91
N ALA A 111 -11.08 4.68 5.13
CA ALA A 111 -12.29 5.45 5.39
C ALA A 111 -12.15 6.91 4.96
N LYS A 112 -10.99 7.55 5.19
CA LYS A 112 -10.72 8.92 4.72
C LYS A 112 -10.66 9.06 3.20
N LEU A 113 -10.44 7.97 2.48
CA LEU A 113 -10.45 7.93 1.02
C LEU A 113 -11.82 7.53 0.45
N GLY A 114 -12.79 7.22 1.31
CA GLY A 114 -14.14 6.82 0.92
C GLY A 114 -14.31 5.32 0.70
N LEU A 115 -13.42 4.50 1.25
CA LEU A 115 -13.48 3.04 1.23
C LEU A 115 -13.77 2.54 2.66
N ASP A 116 -15.00 2.10 2.94
CA ASP A 116 -15.33 1.53 4.24
C ASP A 116 -15.19 0.01 4.20
N VAL A 117 -14.10 -0.47 4.77
CA VAL A 117 -13.75 -1.89 4.86
C VAL A 117 -13.91 -2.45 6.28
N ARG A 118 -14.37 -1.63 7.23
CA ARG A 118 -14.56 -2.04 8.63
C ARG A 118 -15.62 -3.12 8.76
N GLY A 119 -15.32 -4.14 9.56
CA GLY A 119 -16.22 -5.29 9.76
C GLY A 119 -16.34 -6.22 8.56
N ARG A 120 -15.60 -5.95 7.47
CA ARG A 120 -15.61 -6.73 6.22
C ARG A 120 -14.27 -7.42 5.94
N ALA A 121 -13.25 -7.15 6.77
CA ALA A 121 -11.94 -7.75 6.65
C ALA A 121 -11.90 -9.11 7.34
N GLN A 122 -11.25 -10.08 6.69
CA GLN A 122 -10.99 -11.40 7.24
C GLN A 122 -9.51 -11.75 7.09
N VAL A 123 -8.93 -12.41 8.09
CA VAL A 123 -7.54 -12.86 8.06
C VAL A 123 -7.50 -14.35 7.75
N LEU A 124 -6.78 -14.73 6.69
CA LEU A 124 -6.54 -16.13 6.35
C LEU A 124 -5.54 -16.73 7.33
N LYS A 125 -5.92 -17.86 7.95
CA LYS A 125 -5.14 -18.51 9.01
C LYS A 125 -4.40 -19.76 8.54
N VAL A 126 -4.57 -20.18 7.29
CA VAL A 126 -3.92 -21.36 6.72
C VAL A 126 -2.93 -20.93 5.64
N CYS A 127 -1.65 -21.26 5.82
CA CYS A 127 -0.58 -20.99 4.88
C CYS A 127 -0.22 -22.25 4.10
N TYR A 128 -0.41 -22.22 2.79
CA TYR A 128 -0.10 -23.32 1.87
C TYR A 128 1.25 -23.15 1.17
N ARG A 129 1.85 -21.96 1.24
CA ARG A 129 3.05 -21.60 0.47
C ARG A 129 4.35 -21.95 1.17
N THR A 130 4.44 -21.73 2.48
CA THR A 130 5.68 -21.87 3.25
C THR A 130 5.52 -22.90 4.36
N SER A 131 6.61 -23.63 4.66
CA SER A 131 6.66 -24.56 5.77
C SER A 131 6.47 -23.85 7.12
N HIS A 132 6.10 -24.60 8.13
CA HIS A 132 5.94 -24.11 9.49
C HIS A 132 7.22 -23.43 10.02
N GLN A 133 8.38 -24.00 9.72
CA GLN A 133 9.69 -23.51 10.17
C GLN A 133 10.04 -22.16 9.54
N ILE A 134 9.86 -22.03 8.22
CA ILE A 134 10.11 -20.77 7.49
C ILE A 134 9.16 -19.67 7.99
N ARG A 135 7.87 -19.97 8.07
CA ARG A 135 6.88 -19.01 8.55
C ARG A 135 7.18 -18.55 9.98
N ARG A 136 7.48 -19.46 10.88
CA ARG A 136 7.83 -19.16 12.28
C ARG A 136 9.09 -18.27 12.38
N ALA A 137 10.07 -18.48 11.52
CA ALA A 137 11.26 -17.63 11.46
C ALA A 137 10.90 -16.21 10.96
N ALA A 138 10.09 -16.09 9.91
CA ALA A 138 9.63 -14.81 9.37
C ALA A 138 8.75 -14.04 10.36
N ASP A 139 7.85 -14.71 11.07
CA ASP A 139 6.95 -14.09 12.07
C ASP A 139 7.71 -13.45 13.25
N ARG A 140 8.97 -13.84 13.51
CA ARG A 140 9.82 -13.18 14.54
C ARG A 140 10.23 -11.76 14.16
N LEU A 141 10.20 -11.42 12.89
CA LEU A 141 10.57 -10.09 12.38
C LEU A 141 9.40 -9.10 12.44
N LEU A 142 8.19 -9.58 12.63
CA LEU A 142 6.97 -8.78 12.62
C LEU A 142 6.34 -8.72 14.00
N ALA A 143 5.66 -7.60 14.28
CA ALA A 143 4.79 -7.54 15.46
C ALA A 143 3.69 -8.60 15.33
N GLY A 144 3.35 -9.26 16.47
CA GLY A 144 2.31 -10.30 16.47
C GLY A 144 0.92 -9.78 16.09
N GLU A 145 0.70 -8.48 16.21
CA GLU A 145 -0.52 -7.77 15.82
C GLU A 145 -0.13 -6.48 15.14
N ILE A 146 -0.72 -6.23 13.98
CA ILE A 146 -0.51 -5.02 13.16
C ILE A 146 -1.88 -4.42 12.94
N ALA A 147 -2.03 -3.13 13.26
CA ALA A 147 -3.24 -2.38 12.97
C ALA A 147 -2.98 -1.34 11.87
N ASP A 148 -3.96 -1.14 11.00
CA ASP A 148 -3.94 -0.03 10.07
C ASP A 148 -4.42 1.28 10.72
N GLN A 149 -4.55 2.35 9.93
CA GLN A 149 -5.00 3.66 10.43
C GLN A 149 -6.51 3.72 10.74
N ASP A 150 -7.27 2.76 10.30
CA ASP A 150 -8.72 2.65 10.55
C ASP A 150 -9.02 1.67 11.71
N GLY A 151 -7.98 1.14 12.35
CA GLY A 151 -8.11 0.20 13.47
C GLY A 151 -8.46 -1.21 13.01
N ILE A 152 -8.23 -1.55 11.75
CA ILE A 152 -8.35 -2.92 11.27
C ILE A 152 -7.11 -3.66 11.72
N GLU A 153 -7.32 -4.67 12.55
CA GLU A 153 -6.25 -5.47 13.13
C GLU A 153 -6.00 -6.71 12.28
N GLU A 154 -4.74 -6.95 11.96
CA GLU A 154 -4.25 -8.20 11.42
C GLU A 154 -3.44 -8.92 12.48
N SER A 155 -3.97 -10.03 13.00
CA SER A 155 -3.26 -10.87 13.93
C SER A 155 -2.76 -12.13 13.23
N ARG A 156 -1.46 -12.34 13.27
CA ARG A 156 -0.80 -13.56 12.76
C ARG A 156 -0.87 -14.73 13.74
N ARG A 157 -1.37 -14.50 14.95
CA ARG A 157 -1.57 -15.54 15.96
C ARG A 157 -2.53 -16.61 15.45
N GLY A 158 -2.17 -17.87 15.64
CA GLY A 158 -2.97 -19.00 15.21
C GLY A 158 -2.93 -19.30 13.72
N THR A 159 -2.05 -18.64 12.94
CA THR A 159 -1.77 -19.05 11.57
C THR A 159 -0.99 -20.36 11.59
N VAL A 160 -1.39 -21.32 10.76
CA VAL A 160 -0.76 -22.64 10.63
C VAL A 160 -0.32 -22.87 9.19
N SER A 161 0.84 -23.50 9.02
CA SER A 161 1.26 -24.01 7.72
C SER A 161 0.80 -25.45 7.55
N VAL A 162 0.48 -25.86 6.33
CA VAL A 162 -0.06 -27.19 6.04
C VAL A 162 1.02 -28.28 5.98
N PHE A 163 2.30 -27.90 6.01
CA PHE A 163 3.42 -28.84 5.97
C PHE A 163 4.62 -28.33 6.78
N ASP A 164 5.49 -29.26 7.15
CA ASP A 164 6.77 -29.02 7.77
C ASP A 164 7.89 -29.07 6.75
N GLY A 165 8.99 -28.38 7.02
CA GLY A 165 10.20 -28.35 6.21
C GLY A 165 11.44 -28.25 7.09
N PRO A 166 12.64 -28.15 6.49
CA PRO A 166 13.85 -27.91 7.26
C PRO A 166 13.82 -26.55 7.95
N ASP A 167 14.56 -26.42 9.03
CA ASP A 167 14.77 -25.12 9.67
C ASP A 167 15.54 -24.19 8.72
N PRO A 168 15.20 -22.88 8.71
CA PRO A 168 15.94 -21.88 7.97
C PRO A 168 17.41 -21.83 8.42
N VAL A 169 18.33 -21.77 7.45
CA VAL A 169 19.74 -21.54 7.71
C VAL A 169 19.95 -20.04 7.91
N VAL A 170 20.66 -19.68 8.97
CA VAL A 170 21.03 -18.30 9.27
C VAL A 170 22.54 -18.21 9.34
N GLU A 171 23.13 -17.45 8.43
CA GLU A 171 24.56 -17.17 8.42
C GLU A 171 24.81 -15.70 8.69
N LEU A 172 25.86 -15.40 9.45
CA LEU A 172 26.28 -14.05 9.75
C LEU A 172 27.63 -13.79 9.09
N PHE A 173 27.76 -12.63 8.47
CA PHE A 173 28.99 -12.21 7.79
C PHE A 173 29.49 -10.90 8.41
N ASP A 174 30.82 -10.73 8.45
CA ASP A 174 31.44 -9.54 9.03
C ASP A 174 31.23 -8.28 8.16
N ASP A 175 31.05 -8.48 6.85
CA ASP A 175 30.82 -7.40 5.89
C ASP A 175 29.99 -7.87 4.67
N ALA A 176 29.47 -6.90 3.91
CA ALA A 176 28.66 -7.12 2.72
C ALA A 176 29.39 -7.86 1.58
N SER A 177 30.71 -7.78 1.51
CA SER A 177 31.49 -8.47 0.49
C SER A 177 31.54 -9.97 0.77
N LEU A 178 31.76 -10.34 2.04
CA LEU A 178 31.72 -11.72 2.50
C LEU A 178 30.31 -12.32 2.36
N GLU A 179 29.27 -11.54 2.68
CA GLU A 179 27.87 -11.93 2.47
C GLU A 179 27.61 -12.26 0.99
N THR A 180 28.03 -11.38 0.07
CA THR A 180 27.89 -11.58 -1.38
C THR A 180 28.56 -12.87 -1.85
N VAL A 181 29.78 -13.14 -1.36
CA VAL A 181 30.51 -14.37 -1.67
C VAL A 181 29.81 -15.60 -1.08
N GLY A 182 29.30 -15.50 0.13
CA GLY A 182 28.54 -16.56 0.81
C GLY A 182 27.29 -16.93 0.05
N VAL A 183 26.48 -15.94 -0.32
CA VAL A 183 25.25 -16.14 -1.12
C VAL A 183 25.56 -16.75 -2.49
N GLY A 184 26.68 -16.35 -3.12
CA GLY A 184 27.10 -16.93 -4.43
C GLY A 184 27.54 -18.37 -4.38
N LYS A 185 27.79 -18.95 -3.19
CA LYS A 185 28.17 -20.36 -2.99
C LYS A 185 26.97 -21.25 -2.62
N TRP A 186 25.85 -20.65 -2.35
CA TRP A 186 24.58 -21.30 -2.00
C TRP A 186 23.82 -21.71 -3.26
#